data_8ea987219f8fd1c65a4e3c53799e8fef
#
_entry.id   8ea987219f8fd1c65a4e3c53799e8fef
#
_cell.length_a   1.000
_cell.length_b   1.000
_cell.length_c   1.000
_cell.angle_alpha   90.00
_cell.angle_beta   90.00
_cell.angle_gamma   90.00
#
_symmetry.space_group_name_H-M   'P 1'
#
loop_
_entity.id
_entity.type
_entity.pdbx_description
1 polymer ?
#
loop_
_entity_poly.entity_id
_entity_poly.type
_entity_poly.pdbx_seq_one_letter_code
_entity_poly.pdbx_strand_id
1 'polypeptide(L)'
;RQYSIKYYWLLFRATTYTATETHGHMNLLRSNNKYFRKTIRDNQFVFLQHGITYMKFHGKNSPFVAGKEMEPSYIIVNSDKEQQVIHNMLGIHNSHILKTGMAIFSKIPYKHLTQDSDDIAVIMLTWKPYEEMEEDFTKTSYYKNTVGIYEILRRYLSADQIKIVIHPKTNGHLENTPLASSIWTRPISEVLSIAKLLITDYSSVCYNSFYQGGGVVFFQEDLDLYESENGKLISADDEYIGQRAFSFEELETILEDGLDHGRILLDHFRTPEFERRYQTINEFSDGRNIEKICDSLRELKVL
;
A
#
# COMPACT_ATOMS: atom_id res chain seq x y z
N ARG A 1 24.42 14.77 -1.64
CA ARG A 1 24.52 13.39 -2.13
C ARG A 1 24.46 12.45 -0.95
N GLN A 2 23.61 11.44 -1.01
CA GLN A 2 23.49 10.39 0.02
C GLN A 2 24.86 9.70 0.25
N TYR A 3 25.16 9.36 1.50
CA TYR A 3 26.44 8.73 1.94
C TYR A 3 27.71 9.57 1.71
N SER A 4 27.58 10.88 1.46
CA SER A 4 28.73 11.81 1.49
C SER A 4 29.10 12.19 2.93
N ILE A 5 30.29 12.82 3.12
CA ILE A 5 30.72 13.34 4.44
C ILE A 5 29.66 14.30 5.00
N LYS A 6 29.11 15.21 4.17
CA LYS A 6 28.06 16.13 4.59
C LYS A 6 26.78 15.38 5.02
N TYR A 7 26.44 14.28 4.33
CA TYR A 7 25.30 13.44 4.71
C TYR A 7 25.47 12.86 6.12
N TYR A 8 26.62 12.23 6.42
CA TYR A 8 26.88 11.68 7.75
C TYR A 8 27.00 12.76 8.82
N TRP A 9 27.59 13.90 8.49
CA TRP A 9 27.63 15.04 9.40
C TRP A 9 26.21 15.51 9.78
N LEU A 10 25.28 15.64 8.83
CA LEU A 10 23.88 15.97 9.09
C LEU A 10 23.19 14.85 9.87
N LEU A 11 23.39 13.58 9.48
CA LEU A 11 22.80 12.42 10.12
C LEU A 11 23.11 12.38 11.62
N PHE A 12 24.37 12.56 12.00
CA PHE A 12 24.78 12.50 13.42
C PHE A 12 24.45 13.76 14.22
N ARG A 13 24.07 14.85 13.57
CA ARG A 13 23.61 16.07 14.24
C ARG A 13 22.09 16.18 14.33
N ALA A 14 21.38 15.39 13.58
CA ALA A 14 19.94 15.36 13.64
C ALA A 14 19.46 14.81 14.99
N THR A 15 18.47 15.46 15.57
CA THR A 15 17.79 15.02 16.80
C THR A 15 16.47 14.31 16.50
N THR A 16 15.97 14.52 15.29
CA THR A 16 14.71 13.93 14.81
C THR A 16 14.90 13.36 13.42
N TYR A 17 14.40 12.15 13.20
CA TYR A 17 14.35 11.47 11.90
C TYR A 17 12.91 11.24 11.49
N THR A 18 12.63 11.38 10.20
CA THR A 18 11.36 10.97 9.60
C THR A 18 11.60 9.95 8.51
N ALA A 19 10.78 8.92 8.42
CA ALA A 19 10.86 7.94 7.35
C ALA A 19 9.48 7.35 7.04
N THR A 20 9.33 6.92 5.78
CA THR A 20 8.19 6.13 5.30
C THR A 20 8.57 4.68 5.04
N GLU A 21 9.86 4.32 5.13
CA GLU A 21 10.38 2.98 4.82
C GLU A 21 10.15 1.98 5.94
N THR A 22 10.01 0.72 5.56
CA THR A 22 9.81 -0.42 6.46
C THR A 22 11.01 -0.71 7.39
N HIS A 23 12.19 -0.20 7.06
CA HIS A 23 13.40 -0.31 7.89
C HIS A 23 13.64 0.95 8.74
N GLY A 24 12.71 1.89 8.75
CA GLY A 24 12.77 3.10 9.56
C GLY A 24 14.04 3.91 9.37
N HIS A 25 14.37 4.68 10.41
CA HIS A 25 15.54 5.56 10.41
C HIS A 25 16.88 4.82 10.45
N MET A 26 16.90 3.56 10.92
CA MET A 26 18.14 2.77 11.00
C MET A 26 18.72 2.43 9.62
N ASN A 27 17.89 2.43 8.56
CA ASN A 27 18.35 2.24 7.19
C ASN A 27 19.21 3.41 6.66
N LEU A 28 19.13 4.57 7.31
CA LEU A 28 19.93 5.75 6.95
C LEU A 28 21.42 5.57 7.23
N LEU A 29 21.81 4.69 8.15
CA LEU A 29 23.18 4.60 8.65
C LEU A 29 24.09 3.74 7.77
N ARG A 30 23.64 2.68 7.14
CA ARG A 30 24.48 1.69 6.42
C ARG A 30 25.73 1.22 7.21
N SER A 31 25.60 1.09 8.53
CA SER A 31 26.69 0.63 9.38
C SER A 31 26.16 -0.25 10.50
N ASN A 32 26.88 -1.32 10.78
CA ASN A 32 26.60 -2.21 11.92
C ASN A 32 27.38 -1.79 13.17
N ASN A 33 28.09 -0.68 13.16
CA ASN A 33 28.81 -0.17 14.32
C ASN A 33 27.83 0.19 15.44
N LYS A 34 27.95 -0.50 16.58
CA LYS A 34 27.01 -0.40 17.71
C LYS A 34 26.90 1.02 18.30
N TYR A 35 27.99 1.80 18.25
CA TYR A 35 27.99 3.17 18.79
C TYR A 35 27.21 4.11 17.87
N PHE A 36 27.44 4.01 16.55
CA PHE A 36 26.70 4.80 15.58
C PHE A 36 25.20 4.43 15.58
N ARG A 37 24.89 3.13 15.63
CA ARG A 37 23.50 2.66 15.73
C ARG A 37 22.82 3.18 16.99
N LYS A 38 23.53 3.17 18.13
CA LYS A 38 22.99 3.72 19.38
C LYS A 38 22.66 5.21 19.23
N THR A 39 23.56 6.02 18.66
CA THR A 39 23.32 7.46 18.45
C THR A 39 22.09 7.73 17.61
N ILE A 40 21.87 6.95 16.54
CA ILE A 40 20.68 7.09 15.69
C ILE A 40 19.42 6.65 16.44
N ARG A 41 19.47 5.50 17.14
CA ARG A 41 18.34 4.94 17.88
C ARG A 41 17.88 5.84 19.04
N ASP A 42 18.81 6.47 19.72
CA ASP A 42 18.52 7.29 20.91
C ASP A 42 17.87 8.65 20.54
N ASN A 43 17.83 8.99 19.24
CA ASN A 43 17.15 10.19 18.74
C ASN A 43 15.66 9.91 18.43
N GLN A 44 14.88 10.97 18.29
CA GLN A 44 13.46 10.85 17.97
C GLN A 44 13.25 10.31 16.56
N PHE A 45 12.35 9.35 16.42
CA PHE A 45 11.93 8.82 15.13
C PHE A 45 10.43 8.95 14.94
N VAL A 46 10.02 9.66 13.88
CA VAL A 46 8.64 9.80 13.46
C VAL A 46 8.41 8.91 12.24
N PHE A 47 7.63 7.85 12.40
CA PHE A 47 7.28 6.97 11.30
C PHE A 47 6.05 7.49 10.55
N LEU A 48 6.26 7.97 9.32
CA LEU A 48 5.23 8.58 8.48
C LEU A 48 4.38 7.55 7.73
N GLN A 49 4.65 6.26 7.92
CA GLN A 49 4.05 5.14 7.23
C GLN A 49 4.25 5.16 5.70
N HIS A 50 4.19 4.01 5.05
CA HIS A 50 4.26 3.87 3.59
C HIS A 50 2.93 3.46 2.95
N GLY A 51 1.94 3.12 3.76
CA GLY A 51 0.59 2.73 3.40
C GLY A 51 -0.29 2.64 4.63
N ILE A 52 -1.60 2.73 4.48
CA ILE A 52 -2.55 2.55 5.59
C ILE A 52 -2.42 1.12 6.12
N THR A 53 -2.20 0.99 7.43
CA THR A 53 -2.01 -0.30 8.11
C THR A 53 -3.36 -0.79 8.61
N TYR A 54 -4.19 -1.32 7.71
CA TYR A 54 -5.53 -1.79 8.07
C TYR A 54 -5.92 -3.15 7.47
N MET A 55 -5.18 -3.69 6.54
CA MET A 55 -5.52 -4.97 5.90
C MET A 55 -4.65 -6.12 6.42
N LYS A 56 -3.33 -5.94 6.35
CA LYS A 56 -2.36 -7.00 6.69
C LYS A 56 -2.00 -7.01 8.16
N PHE A 57 -1.90 -8.20 8.74
CA PHE A 57 -1.25 -8.38 10.03
C PHE A 57 0.27 -8.26 9.86
N HIS A 58 0.88 -7.33 10.58
CA HIS A 58 2.33 -7.13 10.54
C HIS A 58 3.10 -7.93 11.60
N GLY A 59 2.40 -8.73 12.40
CA GLY A 59 2.93 -9.70 13.34
C GLY A 59 3.86 -9.13 14.43
N LYS A 60 4.14 -9.96 15.43
CA LYS A 60 5.11 -9.67 16.51
C LYS A 60 6.55 -9.49 16.00
N ASN A 61 6.82 -9.84 14.75
CA ASN A 61 8.14 -9.73 14.12
C ASN A 61 8.40 -8.35 13.50
N SER A 62 7.41 -7.46 13.45
CA SER A 62 7.64 -6.10 13.00
C SER A 62 8.77 -5.43 13.81
N PRO A 63 9.71 -4.74 13.15
CA PRO A 63 10.77 -4.02 13.85
C PRO A 63 10.25 -2.80 14.62
N PHE A 64 9.03 -2.36 14.36
CA PHE A 64 8.38 -1.21 14.99
C PHE A 64 7.61 -1.54 16.27
N VAL A 65 7.59 -2.80 16.70
CA VAL A 65 6.97 -3.21 17.96
C VAL A 65 7.63 -2.49 19.13
N ALA A 66 6.83 -2.07 20.11
CA ALA A 66 7.29 -1.44 21.33
C ALA A 66 8.42 -2.22 22.01
N GLY A 67 9.47 -1.54 22.43
CA GLY A 67 10.68 -2.12 23.04
C GLY A 67 11.72 -2.64 22.03
N LYS A 68 11.43 -2.62 20.72
CA LYS A 68 12.42 -3.01 19.69
C LYS A 68 13.26 -1.83 19.20
N GLU A 69 14.37 -2.14 18.50
CA GLU A 69 15.36 -1.15 18.04
C GLU A 69 14.77 -0.03 17.16
N MET A 70 13.72 -0.32 16.40
CA MET A 70 13.09 0.64 15.50
C MET A 70 11.73 1.12 15.97
N GLU A 71 11.43 0.94 17.27
CA GLU A 71 10.23 1.54 17.84
C GLU A 71 10.18 3.04 17.53
N PRO A 72 9.12 3.54 16.88
CA PRO A 72 9.01 4.96 16.60
C PRO A 72 8.65 5.75 17.88
N SER A 73 9.27 6.93 18.03
CA SER A 73 8.84 7.89 19.06
C SER A 73 7.41 8.37 18.79
N TYR A 74 7.08 8.51 17.49
CA TYR A 74 5.72 8.82 17.04
C TYR A 74 5.44 8.09 15.72
N ILE A 75 4.20 7.61 15.57
CA ILE A 75 3.67 7.01 14.34
C ILE A 75 2.39 7.73 13.93
N ILE A 76 2.25 8.06 12.65
CA ILE A 76 1.04 8.68 12.12
C ILE A 76 0.03 7.61 11.70
N VAL A 77 -1.26 7.95 11.82
CA VAL A 77 -2.38 7.10 11.39
C VAL A 77 -3.47 7.92 10.71
N ASN A 78 -4.35 7.24 9.98
CA ASN A 78 -5.39 7.86 9.15
C ASN A 78 -6.79 7.82 9.79
N SER A 79 -6.98 7.05 10.86
CA SER A 79 -8.29 6.90 11.51
C SER A 79 -8.15 6.35 12.93
N ASP A 80 -9.25 6.42 13.68
CA ASP A 80 -9.34 5.78 14.99
C ASP A 80 -9.24 4.25 14.89
N LYS A 81 -9.74 3.65 13.81
CA LYS A 81 -9.58 2.22 13.54
C LYS A 81 -8.11 1.84 13.37
N GLU A 82 -7.36 2.57 12.54
CA GLU A 82 -5.94 2.33 12.35
C GLU A 82 -5.15 2.56 13.65
N GLN A 83 -5.52 3.57 14.44
CA GLN A 83 -4.92 3.81 15.76
C GLN A 83 -5.06 2.59 16.68
N GLN A 84 -6.26 1.99 16.75
CA GLN A 84 -6.50 0.78 17.55
C GLN A 84 -5.67 -0.41 17.03
N VAL A 85 -5.58 -0.58 15.72
CA VAL A 85 -4.76 -1.63 15.10
C VAL A 85 -3.29 -1.46 15.48
N ILE A 86 -2.73 -0.27 15.31
CA ILE A 86 -1.33 0.03 15.66
C ILE A 86 -1.08 -0.20 17.15
N HIS A 87 -1.97 0.30 18.01
CA HIS A 87 -1.85 0.10 19.47
C HIS A 87 -1.85 -1.39 19.81
N ASN A 88 -2.82 -2.16 19.32
CA ASN A 88 -2.96 -3.57 19.66
C ASN A 88 -1.87 -4.46 19.04
N MET A 89 -1.45 -4.14 17.83
CA MET A 89 -0.50 -4.96 17.06
C MET A 89 0.96 -4.67 17.43
N LEU A 90 1.31 -3.39 17.60
CA LEU A 90 2.68 -2.96 17.86
C LEU A 90 2.95 -2.66 19.33
N GLY A 91 1.92 -2.56 20.18
CA GLY A 91 2.04 -2.20 21.61
C GLY A 91 2.41 -0.73 21.83
N ILE A 92 2.33 0.12 20.80
CA ILE A 92 2.64 1.55 20.90
C ILE A 92 1.55 2.26 21.70
N HIS A 93 1.95 3.05 22.68
CA HIS A 93 0.99 3.79 23.51
C HIS A 93 0.29 4.88 22.68
N ASN A 94 -1.01 5.11 22.94
CA ASN A 94 -1.84 6.05 22.18
C ASN A 94 -1.29 7.49 22.13
N SER A 95 -0.57 7.94 23.17
CA SER A 95 0.08 9.27 23.15
C SER A 95 1.21 9.42 22.14
N HIS A 96 1.69 8.31 21.58
CA HIS A 96 2.72 8.24 20.54
C HIS A 96 2.14 7.99 19.15
N ILE A 97 0.81 7.89 19.04
CA ILE A 97 0.10 7.70 17.78
C ILE A 97 -0.59 9.02 17.39
N LEU A 98 -0.18 9.59 16.26
CA LEU A 98 -0.66 10.89 15.80
C LEU A 98 -1.69 10.68 14.69
N LYS A 99 -2.95 10.99 14.97
CA LYS A 99 -4.03 10.92 13.96
C LYS A 99 -4.02 12.20 13.11
N THR A 100 -3.21 12.20 12.07
CA THR A 100 -2.99 13.33 11.15
C THR A 100 -3.24 12.99 9.70
N GLY A 101 -3.37 11.70 9.41
CA GLY A 101 -3.34 11.17 8.05
C GLY A 101 -1.93 11.17 7.45
N MET A 102 -1.70 10.28 6.49
CA MET A 102 -0.39 10.13 5.82
C MET A 102 -0.05 11.32 4.94
N ALA A 103 1.23 11.70 4.92
CA ALA A 103 1.75 12.81 4.12
C ALA A 103 1.48 12.69 2.61
N ILE A 104 1.39 11.45 2.09
CA ILE A 104 1.13 11.20 0.66
C ILE A 104 -0.21 11.80 0.22
N PHE A 105 -1.24 11.79 1.07
CA PHE A 105 -2.56 12.34 0.76
C PHE A 105 -2.60 13.88 0.64
N SER A 106 -1.51 14.58 0.99
CA SER A 106 -1.32 15.99 0.63
C SER A 106 -0.69 16.18 -0.76
N LYS A 107 -0.27 15.11 -1.42
CA LYS A 107 0.44 15.17 -2.71
C LYS A 107 -0.35 14.59 -3.87
N ILE A 108 -1.29 13.71 -3.57
CA ILE A 108 -2.16 13.10 -4.57
C ILE A 108 -3.55 13.75 -4.53
N PRO A 109 -4.19 13.97 -5.69
CA PRO A 109 -5.50 14.62 -5.75
C PRO A 109 -6.60 13.70 -5.22
N TYR A 110 -7.52 14.27 -4.42
CA TYR A 110 -8.68 13.56 -3.89
C TYR A 110 -9.79 13.44 -4.94
N LYS A 111 -10.29 12.23 -5.18
CA LYS A 111 -11.44 11.94 -6.08
C LYS A 111 -11.37 12.64 -7.44
N HIS A 112 -10.20 12.70 -8.07
CA HIS A 112 -10.07 13.32 -9.39
C HIS A 112 -10.48 12.38 -10.53
N LEU A 113 -10.45 11.07 -10.31
CA LEU A 113 -10.96 10.08 -11.25
C LEU A 113 -12.49 10.04 -11.20
N THR A 114 -13.10 10.10 -12.37
CA THR A 114 -14.55 10.15 -12.54
C THR A 114 -14.99 9.17 -13.63
N GLN A 115 -16.30 9.05 -13.88
CA GLN A 115 -16.82 8.22 -14.97
C GLN A 115 -16.26 8.64 -16.35
N ASP A 116 -15.91 9.92 -16.51
CA ASP A 116 -15.37 10.47 -17.78
C ASP A 116 -13.85 10.33 -17.92
N SER A 117 -13.16 9.85 -16.88
CA SER A 117 -11.73 9.55 -16.96
C SER A 117 -11.46 8.38 -17.90
N ASP A 118 -10.21 8.29 -18.40
CA ASP A 118 -9.78 7.18 -19.25
C ASP A 118 -10.03 5.83 -18.59
N ASP A 119 -10.50 4.87 -19.37
CA ASP A 119 -10.86 3.53 -18.92
C ASP A 119 -9.62 2.65 -18.75
N ILE A 120 -8.81 2.93 -17.76
CA ILE A 120 -7.58 2.20 -17.42
C ILE A 120 -7.82 1.27 -16.24
N ALA A 121 -7.59 -0.03 -16.45
CA ALA A 121 -7.52 -1.05 -15.42
C ALA A 121 -6.06 -1.36 -15.05
N VAL A 122 -5.79 -1.45 -13.75
CA VAL A 122 -4.45 -1.76 -13.22
C VAL A 122 -4.50 -3.07 -12.45
N ILE A 123 -3.57 -3.98 -12.76
CA ILE A 123 -3.33 -5.21 -11.99
C ILE A 123 -2.10 -4.96 -11.13
N MET A 124 -2.24 -5.06 -9.80
CA MET A 124 -1.13 -4.92 -8.88
C MET A 124 -1.28 -5.89 -7.70
N LEU A 125 -0.64 -7.03 -7.78
CA LEU A 125 -0.69 -8.08 -6.77
C LEU A 125 0.49 -8.00 -5.81
N THR A 126 0.30 -8.54 -4.61
CA THR A 126 1.34 -8.66 -3.58
C THR A 126 2.30 -9.79 -3.94
N TRP A 127 3.61 -9.50 -3.93
CA TRP A 127 4.63 -10.54 -3.96
C TRP A 127 4.61 -11.37 -2.68
N LYS A 128 4.76 -12.68 -2.82
CA LYS A 128 4.66 -13.65 -1.73
C LYS A 128 6.04 -14.26 -1.46
N PRO A 129 6.71 -13.91 -0.34
CA PRO A 129 8.06 -14.41 -0.06
C PRO A 129 8.17 -15.94 0.02
N TYR A 130 7.09 -16.63 0.39
CA TYR A 130 7.07 -18.09 0.45
C TYR A 130 7.07 -18.77 -0.94
N GLU A 131 6.81 -18.00 -2.02
CA GLU A 131 6.93 -18.46 -3.39
C GLU A 131 8.34 -18.24 -3.98
N GLU A 132 9.27 -17.59 -3.26
CA GLU A 132 10.65 -17.31 -3.75
C GLU A 132 11.48 -18.59 -3.99
N MET A 133 11.09 -19.71 -3.39
CA MET A 133 11.75 -21.00 -3.57
C MET A 133 11.22 -21.81 -4.76
N GLU A 134 10.15 -21.37 -5.42
CA GLU A 134 9.64 -22.04 -6.63
C GLU A 134 10.58 -21.79 -7.81
N GLU A 135 11.18 -22.86 -8.32
CA GLU A 135 12.13 -22.78 -9.44
C GLU A 135 11.46 -22.36 -10.76
N ASP A 136 10.20 -22.75 -10.94
CA ASP A 136 9.41 -22.41 -12.10
C ASP A 136 8.42 -21.28 -11.74
N PHE A 137 8.81 -20.05 -12.05
CA PHE A 137 7.99 -18.87 -11.78
C PHE A 137 6.55 -18.99 -12.31
N THR A 138 6.33 -19.74 -13.39
CA THR A 138 4.98 -19.91 -13.96
C THR A 138 4.04 -20.74 -13.08
N LYS A 139 4.58 -21.44 -12.09
CA LYS A 139 3.80 -22.20 -11.11
C LYS A 139 3.35 -21.38 -9.91
N THR A 140 3.96 -20.20 -9.68
CA THR A 140 3.59 -19.33 -8.58
C THR A 140 2.14 -18.84 -8.72
N SER A 141 1.45 -18.60 -7.59
CA SER A 141 0.13 -17.98 -7.60
C SER A 141 0.21 -16.55 -8.16
N TYR A 142 1.31 -15.86 -7.88
CA TYR A 142 1.56 -14.52 -8.42
C TYR A 142 1.49 -14.47 -9.95
N TYR A 143 2.17 -15.42 -10.64
CA TYR A 143 2.13 -15.50 -12.10
C TYR A 143 0.74 -15.88 -12.60
N LYS A 144 0.19 -16.99 -12.10
CA LYS A 144 -1.12 -17.52 -12.52
C LYS A 144 -2.23 -16.49 -12.36
N ASN A 145 -2.25 -15.81 -11.22
CA ASN A 145 -3.26 -14.79 -10.94
C ASN A 145 -3.08 -13.56 -11.82
N THR A 146 -1.83 -13.10 -12.05
CA THR A 146 -1.57 -11.97 -12.96
C THR A 146 -2.04 -12.29 -14.38
N VAL A 147 -1.71 -13.49 -14.90
CA VAL A 147 -2.11 -13.92 -16.26
C VAL A 147 -3.62 -14.10 -16.35
N GLY A 148 -4.23 -14.81 -15.40
CA GLY A 148 -5.68 -15.09 -15.42
C GLY A 148 -6.52 -13.82 -15.35
N ILE A 149 -6.15 -12.88 -14.47
CA ILE A 149 -6.82 -11.57 -14.38
C ILE A 149 -6.67 -10.80 -15.70
N TYR A 150 -5.47 -10.79 -16.27
CA TYR A 150 -5.22 -10.13 -17.56
C TYR A 150 -6.08 -10.72 -18.67
N GLU A 151 -6.15 -12.06 -18.78
CA GLU A 151 -6.95 -12.75 -19.79
C GLU A 151 -8.45 -12.46 -19.66
N ILE A 152 -8.98 -12.37 -18.44
CA ILE A 152 -10.38 -11.99 -18.21
C ILE A 152 -10.59 -10.54 -18.65
N LEU A 153 -9.76 -9.60 -18.20
CA LEU A 153 -9.85 -8.18 -18.59
C LEU A 153 -9.78 -7.99 -20.11
N ARG A 154 -8.96 -8.80 -20.81
CA ARG A 154 -8.82 -8.75 -22.28
C ARG A 154 -10.09 -9.10 -23.05
N ARG A 155 -11.06 -9.70 -22.42
CA ARG A 155 -12.39 -9.97 -23.03
C ARG A 155 -13.22 -8.68 -23.15
N TYR A 156 -12.96 -7.70 -22.28
CA TYR A 156 -13.74 -6.46 -22.16
C TYR A 156 -12.95 -5.22 -22.56
N LEU A 157 -11.64 -5.20 -22.32
CA LEU A 157 -10.77 -4.05 -22.52
C LEU A 157 -9.68 -4.35 -23.56
N SER A 158 -9.20 -3.30 -24.25
CA SER A 158 -8.04 -3.37 -25.13
C SER A 158 -6.74 -3.52 -24.33
N ALA A 159 -5.65 -3.98 -24.96
CA ALA A 159 -4.37 -4.21 -24.24
C ALA A 159 -3.77 -2.91 -23.70
N ASP A 160 -3.99 -1.78 -24.38
CA ASP A 160 -3.52 -0.46 -23.97
C ASP A 160 -4.30 0.12 -22.79
N GLN A 161 -5.50 -0.37 -22.51
CA GLN A 161 -6.28 -0.02 -21.32
C GLN A 161 -5.87 -0.82 -20.07
N ILE A 162 -5.06 -1.88 -20.20
CA ILE A 162 -4.64 -2.72 -19.07
C ILE A 162 -3.17 -2.44 -18.75
N LYS A 163 -2.89 -2.12 -17.50
CA LYS A 163 -1.53 -1.91 -16.98
C LYS A 163 -1.24 -2.92 -15.87
N ILE A 164 -0.04 -3.47 -15.90
CA ILE A 164 0.42 -4.47 -14.91
C ILE A 164 1.58 -3.86 -14.14
N VAL A 165 1.41 -3.68 -12.85
CA VAL A 165 2.49 -3.25 -11.94
C VAL A 165 3.09 -4.49 -11.31
N ILE A 166 4.32 -4.80 -11.69
CA ILE A 166 5.04 -5.96 -11.18
C ILE A 166 5.92 -5.60 -9.98
N HIS A 167 6.07 -6.54 -9.06
CA HIS A 167 7.00 -6.36 -7.95
C HIS A 167 8.45 -6.42 -8.47
N PRO A 168 9.41 -5.60 -7.96
CA PRO A 168 10.79 -5.58 -8.45
C PRO A 168 11.50 -6.94 -8.46
N LYS A 169 11.14 -7.86 -7.56
CA LYS A 169 11.69 -9.23 -7.53
C LYS A 169 11.24 -10.12 -8.70
N THR A 170 10.18 -9.73 -9.40
CA THR A 170 9.66 -10.47 -10.56
C THR A 170 10.10 -9.88 -11.90
N ASN A 171 10.95 -8.84 -11.87
CA ASN A 171 11.55 -8.26 -13.06
C ASN A 171 12.27 -9.34 -13.89
N GLY A 172 12.04 -9.33 -15.21
CA GLY A 172 12.62 -10.30 -16.15
C GLY A 172 11.77 -11.55 -16.39
N HIS A 173 10.89 -11.95 -15.46
CA HIS A 173 10.06 -13.15 -15.64
C HIS A 173 8.85 -12.93 -16.56
N LEU A 174 8.31 -11.71 -16.63
CA LEU A 174 7.15 -11.38 -17.47
C LEU A 174 7.51 -10.69 -18.79
N GLU A 175 8.77 -10.24 -18.95
CA GLU A 175 9.24 -9.47 -20.11
C GLU A 175 9.16 -10.23 -21.44
N ASN A 176 9.26 -11.56 -21.41
CA ASN A 176 9.18 -12.43 -22.58
C ASN A 176 7.82 -13.12 -22.74
N THR A 177 6.77 -12.58 -22.13
CA THR A 177 5.41 -13.08 -22.20
C THR A 177 4.52 -12.15 -23.02
N PRO A 178 3.33 -12.56 -23.44
CA PRO A 178 2.34 -11.66 -24.05
C PRO A 178 1.94 -10.46 -23.18
N LEU A 179 2.24 -10.48 -21.87
CA LEU A 179 1.97 -9.42 -20.92
C LEU A 179 2.96 -8.26 -21.03
N ALA A 180 4.11 -8.44 -21.70
CA ALA A 180 5.22 -7.48 -21.72
C ALA A 180 4.79 -6.06 -22.13
N SER A 181 3.89 -5.93 -23.11
CA SER A 181 3.38 -4.64 -23.57
C SER A 181 2.49 -3.90 -22.56
N SER A 182 1.94 -4.63 -21.58
CA SER A 182 1.08 -4.06 -20.53
C SER A 182 1.85 -3.77 -19.23
N ILE A 183 3.13 -4.17 -19.13
CA ILE A 183 3.93 -3.93 -17.93
C ILE A 183 4.21 -2.42 -17.78
N TRP A 184 3.87 -1.89 -16.61
CA TRP A 184 4.13 -0.51 -16.27
C TRP A 184 5.52 -0.36 -15.66
N THR A 185 6.38 0.47 -16.30
CA THR A 185 7.79 0.66 -15.93
C THR A 185 8.09 2.03 -15.29
N ARG A 186 7.06 2.89 -15.19
CA ARG A 186 7.16 4.22 -14.58
C ARG A 186 6.74 4.17 -13.09
N PRO A 187 6.89 5.26 -12.32
CA PRO A 187 6.48 5.29 -10.91
C PRO A 187 5.04 4.82 -10.68
N ILE A 188 4.81 4.07 -9.61
CA ILE A 188 3.47 3.54 -9.24
C ILE A 188 2.46 4.68 -9.02
N SER A 189 2.90 5.83 -8.48
CA SER A 189 2.04 6.99 -8.31
C SER A 189 1.42 7.51 -9.62
N GLU A 190 2.12 7.35 -10.74
CA GLU A 190 1.61 7.79 -12.04
C GLU A 190 0.51 6.86 -12.54
N VAL A 191 0.67 5.52 -12.44
CA VAL A 191 -0.38 4.60 -12.88
C VAL A 191 -1.60 4.66 -11.98
N LEU A 192 -1.42 4.83 -10.66
CA LEU A 192 -2.56 4.98 -9.75
C LEU A 192 -3.35 6.26 -10.01
N SER A 193 -2.71 7.32 -10.53
CA SER A 193 -3.41 8.56 -10.87
C SER A 193 -4.30 8.46 -12.11
N ILE A 194 -4.19 7.37 -12.87
CA ILE A 194 -5.02 7.11 -14.05
C ILE A 194 -5.83 5.81 -13.91
N ALA A 195 -5.67 5.07 -12.80
CA ALA A 195 -6.31 3.79 -12.57
C ALA A 195 -7.78 3.97 -12.21
N LYS A 196 -8.67 3.87 -13.19
CA LYS A 196 -10.12 3.89 -12.94
C LYS A 196 -10.60 2.62 -12.24
N LEU A 197 -9.92 1.49 -12.47
CA LEU A 197 -10.11 0.22 -11.76
C LEU A 197 -8.76 -0.35 -11.32
N LEU A 198 -8.63 -0.68 -10.05
CA LEU A 198 -7.51 -1.44 -9.50
C LEU A 198 -7.96 -2.84 -9.14
N ILE A 199 -7.30 -3.86 -9.69
CA ILE A 199 -7.43 -5.25 -9.22
C ILE A 199 -6.19 -5.58 -8.42
N THR A 200 -6.38 -5.92 -7.15
CA THR A 200 -5.31 -6.23 -6.20
C THR A 200 -5.72 -7.40 -5.29
N ASP A 201 -4.86 -7.79 -4.38
CA ASP A 201 -5.13 -8.88 -3.43
C ASP A 201 -5.07 -8.41 -1.97
N TYR A 202 -3.86 -8.28 -1.42
CA TYR A 202 -3.60 -7.92 -0.02
C TYR A 202 -2.85 -6.59 0.13
N SER A 203 -2.80 -5.78 -0.92
CA SER A 203 -1.99 -4.55 -0.92
C SER A 203 -2.75 -3.34 -0.42
N SER A 204 -2.16 -2.61 0.53
CA SER A 204 -2.67 -1.31 1.02
C SER A 204 -2.73 -0.21 -0.06
N VAL A 205 -2.17 -0.46 -1.24
CA VAL A 205 -2.29 0.44 -2.41
C VAL A 205 -3.74 0.70 -2.82
N CYS A 206 -4.67 -0.22 -2.48
CA CYS A 206 -6.10 -0.07 -2.68
C CYS A 206 -6.63 1.23 -2.07
N TYR A 207 -6.14 1.62 -0.90
CA TYR A 207 -6.57 2.85 -0.23
C TYR A 207 -6.10 4.11 -0.98
N ASN A 208 -4.92 4.06 -1.60
CA ASN A 208 -4.41 5.18 -2.41
C ASN A 208 -5.19 5.32 -3.72
N SER A 209 -5.53 4.19 -4.38
CA SER A 209 -6.37 4.20 -5.58
C SER A 209 -7.77 4.74 -5.27
N PHE A 210 -8.37 4.23 -4.21
CA PHE A 210 -9.69 4.66 -3.78
C PHE A 210 -9.73 6.15 -3.38
N TYR A 211 -8.70 6.68 -2.73
CA TYR A 211 -8.56 8.10 -2.42
C TYR A 211 -8.64 8.97 -3.68
N GLN A 212 -8.01 8.53 -4.75
CA GLN A 212 -7.95 9.24 -6.02
C GLN A 212 -9.24 9.14 -6.85
N GLY A 213 -10.18 8.32 -6.46
CA GLY A 213 -11.47 8.15 -7.13
C GLY A 213 -11.60 6.84 -7.90
N GLY A 214 -10.57 5.99 -7.95
CA GLY A 214 -10.64 4.68 -8.60
C GLY A 214 -11.49 3.67 -7.83
N GLY A 215 -12.09 2.72 -8.55
CA GLY A 215 -12.71 1.54 -7.98
C GLY A 215 -11.67 0.46 -7.65
N VAL A 216 -12.03 -0.48 -6.78
CA VAL A 216 -11.15 -1.57 -6.35
C VAL A 216 -11.89 -2.91 -6.40
N VAL A 217 -11.20 -3.93 -6.90
CA VAL A 217 -11.62 -5.34 -6.78
C VAL A 217 -10.47 -6.11 -6.12
N PHE A 218 -10.81 -6.94 -5.15
CA PHE A 218 -9.85 -7.80 -4.44
C PHE A 218 -9.95 -9.22 -4.98
N PHE A 219 -8.86 -9.72 -5.57
CA PHE A 219 -8.75 -11.10 -6.01
C PHE A 219 -7.91 -11.89 -5.01
N GLN A 220 -8.54 -12.78 -4.25
CA GLN A 220 -7.99 -13.46 -3.07
C GLN A 220 -8.21 -14.98 -3.14
N GLU A 221 -7.96 -15.58 -4.30
CA GLU A 221 -8.11 -17.02 -4.56
C GLU A 221 -7.27 -17.88 -3.62
N ASP A 222 -6.14 -17.38 -3.16
CA ASP A 222 -5.20 -18.07 -2.27
C ASP A 222 -5.27 -17.60 -0.81
N LEU A 223 -6.42 -17.07 -0.36
CA LEU A 223 -6.58 -16.47 0.97
C LEU A 223 -6.14 -17.39 2.11
N ASP A 224 -6.57 -18.66 2.10
CA ASP A 224 -6.23 -19.62 3.15
C ASP A 224 -4.72 -19.85 3.26
N LEU A 225 -4.03 -19.98 2.12
CA LEU A 225 -2.58 -20.11 2.08
C LEU A 225 -1.91 -18.82 2.55
N TYR A 226 -2.38 -17.66 2.07
CA TYR A 226 -1.83 -16.38 2.46
C TYR A 226 -1.93 -16.16 3.97
N GLU A 227 -3.08 -16.46 4.58
CA GLU A 227 -3.29 -16.31 6.02
C GLU A 227 -2.49 -17.34 6.85
N SER A 228 -2.28 -18.55 6.35
CA SER A 228 -1.44 -19.54 7.03
C SER A 228 0.02 -19.11 7.14
N GLU A 229 0.55 -18.41 6.12
CA GLU A 229 1.93 -17.96 6.04
C GLU A 229 2.16 -16.58 6.71
N ASN A 230 1.19 -15.67 6.65
CA ASN A 230 1.36 -14.28 7.07
C ASN A 230 0.50 -13.90 8.29
N GLY A 231 -0.40 -14.77 8.72
CA GLY A 231 -1.40 -14.48 9.75
C GLY A 231 -2.68 -13.90 9.16
N LYS A 232 -3.77 -13.99 9.93
CA LYS A 232 -5.09 -13.55 9.50
C LYS A 232 -5.12 -12.07 9.13
N LEU A 233 -5.90 -11.74 8.13
CA LEU A 233 -6.16 -10.36 7.75
C LEU A 233 -6.88 -9.61 8.88
N ILE A 234 -6.64 -8.31 8.98
CA ILE A 234 -7.22 -7.45 10.04
C ILE A 234 -8.63 -7.03 9.65
N SER A 235 -8.83 -6.66 8.36
CA SER A 235 -10.13 -6.20 7.87
C SER A 235 -11.16 -7.32 7.91
N ALA A 236 -12.32 -7.08 8.52
CA ALA A 236 -13.47 -7.94 8.42
C ALA A 236 -14.09 -7.86 6.99
N ASP A 237 -14.91 -8.84 6.62
CA ASP A 237 -15.47 -8.94 5.27
C ASP A 237 -16.31 -7.71 4.88
N ASP A 238 -16.99 -7.11 5.83
CA ASP A 238 -17.80 -5.92 5.65
C ASP A 238 -17.01 -4.59 5.70
N GLU A 239 -15.68 -4.66 5.83
CA GLU A 239 -14.80 -3.49 5.85
C GLU A 239 -14.02 -3.28 4.55
N TYR A 240 -14.11 -4.21 3.60
CA TYR A 240 -13.47 -4.05 2.30
C TYR A 240 -14.10 -2.91 1.49
N ILE A 241 -13.26 -2.12 0.85
CA ILE A 241 -13.63 -0.94 0.05
C ILE A 241 -13.91 -1.27 -1.42
N GLY A 242 -14.15 -2.53 -1.72
CA GLY A 242 -14.43 -3.06 -3.04
C GLY A 242 -14.94 -4.48 -2.95
N GLN A 243 -15.37 -5.02 -4.08
CA GLN A 243 -15.82 -6.41 -4.20
C GLN A 243 -14.63 -7.37 -4.02
N ARG A 244 -14.93 -8.55 -3.48
CA ARG A 244 -13.96 -9.64 -3.29
C ARG A 244 -14.32 -10.81 -4.21
N ALA A 245 -13.32 -11.40 -4.84
CA ALA A 245 -13.42 -12.63 -5.61
C ALA A 245 -12.42 -13.66 -5.08
N PHE A 246 -12.87 -14.89 -4.90
CA PHE A 246 -12.07 -16.01 -4.40
C PHE A 246 -11.85 -17.08 -5.48
N SER A 247 -12.37 -16.84 -6.67
CA SER A 247 -12.11 -17.65 -7.86
C SER A 247 -12.12 -16.77 -9.12
N PHE A 248 -11.61 -17.33 -10.24
CA PHE A 248 -11.67 -16.63 -11.53
C PHE A 248 -13.10 -16.45 -12.02
N GLU A 249 -13.99 -17.40 -11.72
CA GLU A 249 -15.42 -17.34 -12.08
C GLU A 249 -16.11 -16.18 -11.34
N GLU A 250 -15.83 -16.01 -10.04
CA GLU A 250 -16.36 -14.88 -9.26
C GLU A 250 -15.81 -13.54 -9.77
N LEU A 251 -14.50 -13.49 -10.08
CA LEU A 251 -13.88 -12.31 -10.65
C LEU A 251 -14.51 -11.95 -12.00
N GLU A 252 -14.72 -12.93 -12.87
CA GLU A 252 -15.35 -12.72 -14.19
C GLU A 252 -16.76 -12.15 -14.04
N THR A 253 -17.56 -12.70 -13.13
CA THR A 253 -18.92 -12.18 -12.84
C THR A 253 -18.88 -10.72 -12.39
N ILE A 254 -17.99 -10.36 -11.46
CA ILE A 254 -17.83 -8.99 -10.99
C ILE A 254 -17.43 -8.04 -12.14
N LEU A 255 -16.53 -8.50 -13.01
CA LEU A 255 -16.04 -7.69 -14.12
C LEU A 255 -17.07 -7.58 -15.26
N GLU A 256 -17.83 -8.63 -15.53
CA GLU A 256 -18.90 -8.62 -16.53
C GLU A 256 -19.96 -7.55 -16.22
N ASP A 257 -20.37 -7.44 -14.94
CA ASP A 257 -21.32 -6.44 -14.50
C ASP A 257 -20.78 -5.00 -14.52
N GLY A 258 -19.46 -4.85 -14.39
CA GLY A 258 -18.78 -3.55 -14.26
C GLY A 258 -18.03 -3.05 -15.49
N LEU A 259 -17.94 -3.87 -16.56
CA LEU A 259 -17.24 -3.51 -17.79
C LEU A 259 -18.18 -3.61 -19.00
N ASP A 260 -18.31 -2.53 -19.77
CA ASP A 260 -19.17 -2.47 -20.94
C ASP A 260 -18.46 -1.88 -22.15
N HIS A 261 -18.27 -2.67 -23.22
CA HIS A 261 -17.73 -2.25 -24.51
C HIS A 261 -16.47 -1.37 -24.42
N GLY A 262 -15.49 -1.79 -23.62
CA GLY A 262 -14.23 -1.06 -23.41
C GLY A 262 -14.34 0.06 -22.38
N ARG A 263 -15.44 0.18 -21.66
CA ARG A 263 -15.66 1.17 -20.61
C ARG A 263 -15.70 0.51 -19.22
N ILE A 264 -15.18 1.22 -18.24
CA ILE A 264 -15.24 0.87 -16.82
C ILE A 264 -16.37 1.66 -16.17
N LEU A 265 -17.39 0.95 -15.68
CA LEU A 265 -18.53 1.54 -14.98
C LEU A 265 -18.14 1.81 -13.54
N LEU A 266 -17.61 3.00 -13.27
CA LEU A 266 -16.99 3.34 -11.98
C LEU A 266 -17.96 3.17 -10.81
N ASP A 267 -19.23 3.52 -10.98
CA ASP A 267 -20.27 3.40 -9.93
C ASP A 267 -20.50 1.94 -9.48
N HIS A 268 -20.21 0.96 -10.37
CA HIS A 268 -20.26 -0.46 -10.00
C HIS A 268 -19.14 -0.84 -9.02
N PHE A 269 -17.93 -0.31 -9.24
CA PHE A 269 -16.73 -0.61 -8.43
C PHE A 269 -16.55 0.34 -7.25
N ARG A 270 -17.35 1.42 -7.19
CA ARG A 270 -17.26 2.48 -6.17
C ARG A 270 -18.64 2.87 -5.66
N THR A 271 -19.28 1.94 -4.96
CA THR A 271 -20.62 2.15 -4.42
C THR A 271 -20.61 3.13 -3.22
N PRO A 272 -21.76 3.74 -2.88
CA PRO A 272 -21.87 4.55 -1.66
C PRO A 272 -21.51 3.79 -0.37
N GLU A 273 -21.66 2.47 -0.37
CA GLU A 273 -21.26 1.63 0.76
C GLU A 273 -19.73 1.55 0.89
N PHE A 274 -18.99 1.32 -0.21
CA PHE A 274 -17.55 1.31 -0.21
C PHE A 274 -16.95 2.68 0.17
N GLU A 275 -17.63 3.76 -0.24
CA GLU A 275 -17.28 5.12 0.20
C GLU A 275 -17.40 5.29 1.72
N ARG A 276 -18.51 4.83 2.32
CA ARG A 276 -18.70 4.89 3.78
C ARG A 276 -17.63 4.06 4.51
N ARG A 277 -17.34 2.85 4.02
CA ARG A 277 -16.28 2.00 4.58
C ARG A 277 -14.93 2.70 4.52
N TYR A 278 -14.58 3.26 3.37
CA TYR A 278 -13.33 3.99 3.20
C TYR A 278 -13.18 5.17 4.17
N GLN A 279 -14.24 5.94 4.40
CA GLN A 279 -14.23 7.07 5.33
C GLN A 279 -13.91 6.65 6.77
N THR A 280 -14.21 5.40 7.17
CA THR A 280 -13.83 4.89 8.50
C THR A 280 -12.35 4.45 8.57
N ILE A 281 -11.71 4.24 7.43
CA ILE A 281 -10.31 3.81 7.31
C ILE A 281 -9.39 5.01 7.08
N ASN A 282 -9.84 6.00 6.30
CA ASN A 282 -9.15 7.26 6.08
C ASN A 282 -10.12 8.44 6.32
N GLU A 283 -9.97 9.10 7.46
CA GLU A 283 -10.79 10.24 7.87
C GLU A 283 -10.36 11.56 7.23
N PHE A 284 -9.24 11.58 6.48
CA PHE A 284 -8.63 12.78 5.94
C PHE A 284 -8.76 12.85 4.41
N SER A 285 -9.47 13.87 3.94
CA SER A 285 -9.72 14.10 2.50
C SER A 285 -9.44 15.54 2.05
N ASP A 286 -8.98 16.41 2.97
CA ASP A 286 -8.77 17.83 2.71
C ASP A 286 -7.38 18.17 2.13
N GLY A 287 -6.51 17.18 1.93
CA GLY A 287 -5.15 17.34 1.40
C GLY A 287 -4.18 18.08 2.33
N ARG A 288 -4.55 18.34 3.58
CA ARG A 288 -3.75 19.11 4.55
C ARG A 288 -2.98 18.24 5.55
N ASN A 289 -2.74 16.99 5.24
CA ASN A 289 -2.11 16.05 6.17
C ASN A 289 -0.70 16.47 6.57
N ILE A 290 0.10 17.00 5.64
CA ILE A 290 1.45 17.51 5.96
C ILE A 290 1.39 18.65 6.97
N GLU A 291 0.44 19.57 6.83
CA GLU A 291 0.25 20.68 7.80
C GLU A 291 -0.09 20.11 9.18
N LYS A 292 -1.06 19.19 9.26
CA LYS A 292 -1.46 18.54 10.52
C LYS A 292 -0.31 17.78 11.19
N ILE A 293 0.52 17.06 10.39
CA ILE A 293 1.73 16.40 10.88
C ILE A 293 2.68 17.43 11.48
N CYS A 294 2.98 18.51 10.75
CA CYS A 294 3.91 19.54 11.21
C CYS A 294 3.40 20.25 12.48
N ASP A 295 2.11 20.55 12.56
CA ASP A 295 1.51 21.22 13.72
C ASP A 295 1.55 20.31 14.95
N SER A 296 1.17 19.04 14.82
CA SER A 296 1.28 18.05 15.91
C SER A 296 2.72 17.90 16.41
N LEU A 297 3.71 17.84 15.50
CA LEU A 297 5.12 17.74 15.89
C LEU A 297 5.66 19.00 16.56
N ARG A 298 5.16 20.20 16.20
CA ARG A 298 5.50 21.46 16.88
C ARG A 298 4.92 21.51 18.29
N GLU A 299 3.64 21.13 18.46
CA GLU A 299 3.00 21.04 19.78
C GLU A 299 3.76 20.09 20.72
N LEU A 300 4.30 19.00 20.19
CA LEU A 300 5.12 18.03 20.90
C LEU A 300 6.59 18.47 21.08
N LYS A 301 6.98 19.62 20.53
CA LYS A 301 8.36 20.14 20.52
C LYS A 301 9.37 19.19 19.87
N VAL A 302 8.92 18.49 18.83
CA VAL A 302 9.74 17.57 18.01
C VAL A 302 10.34 18.32 16.81
N LEU A 303 9.66 19.38 16.35
CA LEU A 303 10.12 20.33 15.31
C LEU A 303 10.32 21.72 15.89
#